data_e8cbddcf98ebbe06fb456aa7e0272b0f
#
_entry.id   e8cbddcf98ebbe06fb456aa7e0272b0f
#
_cell.length_a   1.000
_cell.length_b   1.000
_cell.length_c   1.000
_cell.angle_alpha   90.00
_cell.angle_beta   90.00
_cell.angle_gamma   90.00
#
_symmetry.space_group_name_H-M   'P 1'
#
loop_
_entity.id
_entity.type
_entity.pdbx_description
1 polymer ?
#
loop_
_entity_poly.entity_id
_entity_poly.type
_entity_poly.pdbx_seq_one_letter_code
_entity_poly.pdbx_strand_id
1 'polypeptide(L)'
;MKRLFTNLFLVALVIAPSAFLSQNCRNIVRYCGHAKRDGFLRNGQSLSGAFAQGDTAEITFVVYKDMEYRISLCSPTHDELDGKFEFKIVEKITKPYWDEKKVSEVEEVAKLDENGDDMYDDFGDIIYEEVATIKTIKTRRYKKQDVVRYDNKKDEDAQEFIFISDKTRKLTIKVFIPLPEGEEAGQGLEAETYACVGLLIEHQPGPTTGFSR
;
A
#
# COMPACT_ATOMS: atom_id res chain seq x y z
N MET A 1 25.11 -1.57 -57.39
CA MET A 1 25.49 -1.99 -56.01
C MET A 1 25.77 -0.82 -55.08
N LYS A 2 26.46 0.25 -55.47
CA LYS A 2 26.74 1.41 -54.56
C LYS A 2 25.50 2.10 -53.97
N ARG A 3 24.41 2.25 -54.72
CA ARG A 3 23.17 2.91 -54.25
C ARG A 3 22.38 2.10 -53.19
N LEU A 4 22.51 0.78 -53.23
CA LEU A 4 21.84 -0.10 -52.27
C LEU A 4 22.46 0.01 -50.86
N PHE A 5 23.80 0.11 -50.82
CA PHE A 5 24.53 0.28 -49.55
C PHE A 5 24.27 1.65 -48.89
N THR A 6 24.12 2.71 -49.69
CA THR A 6 23.83 4.05 -49.16
C THR A 6 22.45 4.13 -48.53
N ASN A 7 21.43 3.50 -49.13
CA ASN A 7 20.09 3.46 -48.57
C ASN A 7 20.01 2.58 -47.29
N LEU A 8 20.76 1.47 -47.24
CA LEU A 8 20.82 0.62 -46.07
C LEU A 8 21.47 1.33 -44.87
N PHE A 9 22.51 2.15 -45.14
CA PHE A 9 23.20 2.92 -44.11
C PHE A 9 22.32 4.07 -43.59
N LEU A 10 21.51 4.71 -44.44
CA LEU A 10 20.59 5.77 -44.05
C LEU A 10 19.43 5.24 -43.18
N VAL A 11 18.89 4.04 -43.48
CA VAL A 11 17.86 3.39 -42.69
C VAL A 11 18.40 2.97 -41.32
N ALA A 12 19.65 2.47 -41.23
CA ALA A 12 20.28 2.12 -39.99
C ALA A 12 20.53 3.34 -39.08
N LEU A 13 20.77 4.53 -39.66
CA LEU A 13 20.99 5.76 -38.87
C LEU A 13 19.71 6.35 -38.27
N VAL A 14 18.55 6.05 -38.85
CA VAL A 14 17.23 6.53 -38.35
C VAL A 14 16.69 5.65 -37.22
N ILE A 15 17.13 4.39 -37.12
CA ILE A 15 16.63 3.46 -36.08
C ILE A 15 17.50 3.53 -34.82
N ALA A 16 18.67 4.15 -34.85
CA ALA A 16 19.62 4.18 -33.74
C ALA A 16 19.31 5.13 -32.57
N PRO A 17 18.50 6.21 -32.67
CA PRO A 17 18.36 7.12 -31.52
C PRO A 17 17.37 6.69 -30.44
N SER A 18 16.51 5.71 -30.67
CA SER A 18 15.51 5.33 -29.65
C SER A 18 16.02 4.39 -28.54
N ALA A 19 17.24 3.87 -28.66
CA ALA A 19 17.80 2.94 -27.68
C ALA A 19 18.58 3.61 -26.53
N PHE A 20 18.82 4.93 -26.58
CA PHE A 20 19.69 5.62 -25.62
C PHE A 20 18.96 6.30 -24.45
N LEU A 21 17.64 6.25 -24.37
CA LEU A 21 16.86 6.91 -23.32
C LEU A 21 16.42 5.97 -22.19
N SER A 22 16.96 4.77 -22.09
CA SER A 22 16.78 3.96 -20.91
C SER A 22 17.61 4.57 -19.77
N GLN A 23 17.01 5.46 -19.00
CA GLN A 23 17.61 5.94 -17.76
C GLN A 23 17.95 4.73 -16.90
N ASN A 24 19.23 4.52 -16.63
CA ASN A 24 19.68 3.38 -15.81
C ASN A 24 19.45 3.66 -14.33
N CYS A 25 18.21 3.51 -13.88
CA CYS A 25 17.81 3.75 -12.49
C CYS A 25 18.34 2.69 -11.49
N ARG A 26 19.22 1.76 -11.91
CA ARG A 26 19.61 0.58 -11.12
C ARG A 26 20.38 0.86 -9.84
N ASN A 27 21.03 2.02 -9.71
CA ASN A 27 21.93 2.28 -8.58
C ASN A 27 21.62 3.58 -7.83
N ILE A 28 20.42 4.10 -7.96
CA ILE A 28 20.02 5.37 -7.37
C ILE A 28 20.14 5.37 -5.85
N VAL A 29 19.88 4.25 -5.23
CA VAL A 29 20.02 4.09 -3.78
C VAL A 29 21.42 4.48 -3.25
N ARG A 30 22.44 4.55 -4.11
CA ARG A 30 23.79 5.02 -3.73
C ARG A 30 23.86 6.52 -3.52
N TYR A 31 22.89 7.27 -4.08
CA TYR A 31 22.80 8.72 -3.95
C TYR A 31 21.96 9.13 -2.74
N CYS A 32 21.20 8.19 -2.13
CA CYS A 32 20.59 8.45 -0.84
C CYS A 32 21.71 8.72 0.18
N GLY A 33 21.59 9.84 0.89
CA GLY A 33 22.59 10.23 1.87
C GLY A 33 22.86 9.12 2.89
N HIS A 34 24.13 8.84 3.13
CA HIS A 34 24.54 7.91 4.17
C HIS A 34 25.13 8.69 5.33
N ALA A 35 24.56 8.59 6.49
CA ALA A 35 25.26 8.91 7.70
C ALA A 35 26.27 7.80 7.98
N LYS A 36 27.44 7.87 7.34
CA LYS A 36 28.47 6.82 7.31
C LYS A 36 29.08 6.45 8.68
N ARG A 37 28.60 6.98 9.80
CA ARG A 37 29.24 6.84 11.11
C ARG A 37 28.32 6.51 12.28
N ASP A 38 27.03 6.27 12.01
CA ASP A 38 26.01 6.12 13.06
C ASP A 38 25.64 4.65 13.37
N GLY A 39 26.32 3.69 12.78
CA GLY A 39 26.12 2.26 13.05
C GLY A 39 25.05 1.58 12.19
N PHE A 40 24.31 2.33 11.37
CA PHE A 40 23.32 1.74 10.46
C PHE A 40 23.98 0.96 9.32
N LEU A 41 23.43 -0.19 9.02
CA LEU A 41 23.83 -1.07 7.92
C LEU A 41 22.72 -1.10 6.87
N ARG A 42 23.13 -1.03 5.60
CA ARG A 42 22.21 -1.15 4.48
C ARG A 42 21.48 -2.49 4.50
N ASN A 43 20.16 -2.45 4.43
CA ASN A 43 19.32 -3.64 4.30
C ASN A 43 19.23 -4.07 2.83
N GLY A 44 19.25 -5.40 2.60
CA GLY A 44 19.09 -5.98 1.26
C GLY A 44 17.74 -5.71 0.60
N GLN A 45 16.77 -5.17 1.33
CA GLN A 45 15.46 -4.75 0.80
C GLN A 45 15.48 -3.33 0.19
N SER A 46 16.63 -2.62 0.27
CA SER A 46 16.83 -1.35 -0.41
C SER A 46 16.77 -1.55 -1.92
N LEU A 47 16.06 -0.67 -2.63
CA LEU A 47 15.84 -0.80 -4.07
C LEU A 47 15.99 0.53 -4.80
N SER A 48 16.19 0.41 -6.11
CA SER A 48 16.20 1.54 -7.04
C SER A 48 15.37 1.16 -8.25
N GLY A 49 14.62 2.09 -8.81
CA GLY A 49 13.79 1.84 -9.98
C GLY A 49 13.37 3.12 -10.70
N ALA A 50 12.79 2.91 -11.89
CA ALA A 50 12.06 3.94 -12.61
C ALA A 50 10.58 3.81 -12.24
N PHE A 51 9.95 4.92 -11.89
CA PHE A 51 8.56 4.99 -11.50
C PHE A 51 7.86 6.03 -12.37
N ALA A 52 6.62 5.74 -12.79
CA ALA A 52 5.83 6.69 -13.55
C ALA A 52 5.51 7.92 -12.69
N GLN A 53 5.68 9.11 -13.28
CA GLN A 53 5.30 10.36 -12.63
C GLN A 53 3.78 10.51 -12.59
N GLY A 54 3.26 11.13 -11.54
CA GLY A 54 1.83 11.22 -11.26
C GLY A 54 1.24 10.00 -10.57
N ASP A 55 1.99 8.89 -10.45
CA ASP A 55 1.54 7.65 -9.83
C ASP A 55 2.04 7.50 -8.39
N THR A 56 1.40 6.56 -7.68
CA THR A 56 1.83 6.13 -6.36
C THR A 56 2.43 4.73 -6.41
N ALA A 57 3.73 4.63 -6.15
CA ALA A 57 4.40 3.35 -6.02
C ALA A 57 4.19 2.74 -4.64
N GLU A 58 3.89 1.44 -4.59
CA GLU A 58 3.78 0.67 -3.34
C GLU A 58 4.92 -0.35 -3.22
N ILE A 59 5.72 -0.24 -2.18
CA ILE A 59 6.86 -1.12 -1.93
C ILE A 59 6.68 -1.75 -0.56
N THR A 60 6.71 -3.09 -0.49
CA THR A 60 6.55 -3.82 0.77
C THR A 60 7.90 -4.32 1.26
N PHE A 61 8.16 -4.16 2.55
CA PHE A 61 9.37 -4.61 3.22
C PHE A 61 9.05 -5.21 4.60
N VAL A 62 10.00 -5.95 5.16
CA VAL A 62 9.86 -6.61 6.46
C VAL A 62 10.76 -5.93 7.48
N VAL A 63 10.19 -5.61 8.64
CA VAL A 63 10.93 -5.13 9.79
C VAL A 63 10.90 -6.18 10.89
N TYR A 64 12.02 -6.32 11.62
CA TYR A 64 12.16 -7.27 12.71
C TYR A 64 12.05 -6.56 14.06
N LYS A 65 11.50 -7.27 15.03
CA LYS A 65 11.36 -6.77 16.39
C LYS A 65 12.73 -6.35 16.98
N ASP A 66 12.72 -5.28 17.77
CA ASP A 66 13.86 -4.73 18.49
C ASP A 66 15.03 -4.24 17.62
N MET A 67 14.74 -4.04 16.30
CA MET A 67 15.66 -3.39 15.37
C MET A 67 15.23 -1.95 15.13
N GLU A 68 16.20 -1.07 15.03
CA GLU A 68 16.03 0.30 14.59
C GLU A 68 16.22 0.38 13.08
N TYR A 69 15.31 1.05 12.42
CA TYR A 69 15.30 1.23 10.97
C TYR A 69 15.39 2.69 10.61
N ARG A 70 16.14 2.96 9.54
CA ARG A 70 16.13 4.26 8.86
C ARG A 70 15.70 4.03 7.42
N ILE A 71 14.71 4.79 6.99
CA ILE A 71 14.14 4.75 5.64
C ILE A 71 14.37 6.11 5.02
N SER A 72 15.04 6.15 3.87
CA SER A 72 15.33 7.38 3.13
C SER A 72 14.92 7.22 1.67
N LEU A 73 14.32 8.26 1.11
CA LEU A 73 13.99 8.38 -0.30
C LEU A 73 14.92 9.39 -0.97
N CYS A 74 15.34 9.09 -2.19
CA CYS A 74 16.19 9.98 -2.98
C CYS A 74 15.96 9.82 -4.48
N SER A 75 16.28 10.89 -5.21
CA SER A 75 16.36 10.88 -6.67
C SER A 75 17.66 11.58 -7.09
N PRO A 76 18.30 11.17 -8.19
CA PRO A 76 19.46 11.86 -8.72
C PRO A 76 19.09 13.17 -9.45
N THR A 77 17.86 13.29 -9.88
CA THR A 77 17.34 14.47 -10.59
C THR A 77 16.88 15.51 -9.57
N HIS A 78 17.85 16.14 -8.90
CA HIS A 78 17.58 17.16 -7.90
C HIS A 78 16.82 18.38 -8.43
N ASP A 79 16.96 18.66 -9.74
CA ASP A 79 16.53 19.95 -10.30
C ASP A 79 15.06 19.97 -10.78
N GLU A 80 14.47 18.80 -11.10
CA GLU A 80 13.09 18.75 -11.63
C GLU A 80 12.03 18.34 -10.59
N LEU A 81 12.42 17.60 -9.54
CA LEU A 81 11.49 17.10 -8.52
C LEU A 81 11.67 17.79 -7.16
N ASP A 82 12.50 18.84 -7.06
CA ASP A 82 12.93 19.44 -5.78
C ASP A 82 13.46 18.41 -4.75
N GLY A 83 13.70 17.17 -5.18
CA GLY A 83 14.16 16.07 -4.32
C GLY A 83 13.19 15.66 -3.22
N LYS A 84 11.96 16.18 -3.22
CA LYS A 84 10.97 15.93 -2.17
C LYS A 84 9.89 14.98 -2.67
N PHE A 85 9.86 13.79 -2.07
CA PHE A 85 8.78 12.84 -2.28
C PHE A 85 7.77 12.93 -1.15
N GLU A 86 6.49 12.77 -1.51
CA GLU A 86 5.47 12.47 -0.52
C GLU A 86 5.42 10.98 -0.28
N PHE A 87 5.55 10.55 0.97
CA PHE A 87 5.45 9.13 1.26
C PHE A 87 4.76 8.84 2.59
N LYS A 88 4.16 7.66 2.64
CA LYS A 88 3.50 7.13 3.83
C LYS A 88 3.97 5.71 4.09
N ILE A 89 4.19 5.38 5.35
CA ILE A 89 4.42 4.00 5.77
C ILE A 89 3.12 3.48 6.37
N VAL A 90 2.61 2.40 5.79
CA VAL A 90 1.35 1.80 6.21
C VAL A 90 1.56 0.35 6.65
N GLU A 91 0.80 -0.07 7.65
CA GLU A 91 0.70 -1.46 8.10
C GLU A 91 -0.69 -1.99 7.71
N LYS A 92 -0.74 -3.10 6.97
CA LYS A 92 -2.00 -3.80 6.68
C LYS A 92 -2.36 -4.68 7.87
N ILE A 93 -3.35 -4.28 8.64
CA ILE A 93 -3.85 -5.05 9.77
C ILE A 93 -5.20 -5.67 9.46
N THR A 94 -5.47 -6.82 10.10
CA THR A 94 -6.77 -7.47 10.01
C THR A 94 -7.57 -7.16 11.27
N LYS A 95 -8.66 -6.41 11.12
CA LYS A 95 -9.56 -6.09 12.24
C LYS A 95 -10.82 -6.92 12.16
N PRO A 96 -11.28 -7.49 13.29
CA PRO A 96 -12.59 -8.11 13.33
C PRO A 96 -13.69 -7.03 13.30
N TYR A 97 -14.78 -7.35 12.67
CA TYR A 97 -16.04 -6.59 12.75
C TYR A 97 -17.22 -7.54 12.82
N TRP A 98 -18.34 -7.04 13.32
CA TRP A 98 -19.58 -7.80 13.38
C TRP A 98 -20.44 -7.44 12.17
N ASP A 99 -20.79 -8.49 11.41
CA ASP A 99 -21.74 -8.41 10.30
C ASP A 99 -23.10 -8.82 10.85
N GLU A 100 -24.06 -7.89 10.84
CA GLU A 100 -25.40 -8.11 11.36
C GLU A 100 -26.36 -8.35 10.19
N LYS A 101 -26.93 -9.54 10.13
CA LYS A 101 -27.93 -9.93 9.15
C LYS A 101 -29.27 -10.16 9.85
N LYS A 102 -30.29 -9.43 9.44
CA LYS A 102 -31.66 -9.71 9.87
C LYS A 102 -32.20 -10.83 9.00
N VAL A 103 -32.67 -11.91 9.64
CA VAL A 103 -33.31 -13.04 8.99
C VAL A 103 -34.72 -13.13 9.52
N SER A 104 -35.70 -13.19 8.62
CA SER A 104 -37.10 -13.47 8.98
C SER A 104 -37.24 -14.99 9.06
N GLU A 105 -37.59 -15.50 10.20
CA GLU A 105 -38.07 -16.88 10.37
C GLU A 105 -39.56 -16.84 10.56
N VAL A 106 -40.27 -17.70 9.83
CA VAL A 106 -41.69 -17.89 9.99
C VAL A 106 -41.89 -19.12 10.85
N GLU A 107 -42.50 -18.95 12.00
CA GLU A 107 -42.85 -20.04 12.92
C GLU A 107 -44.35 -20.17 12.93
N GLU A 108 -44.86 -21.41 12.84
CA GLU A 108 -46.26 -21.72 13.06
C GLU A 108 -46.53 -21.74 14.59
N VAL A 109 -47.35 -20.86 15.04
CA VAL A 109 -47.73 -20.74 16.46
C VAL A 109 -49.24 -20.98 16.58
N ALA A 110 -49.63 -21.71 17.64
CA ALA A 110 -51.03 -21.90 17.92
C ALA A 110 -51.74 -20.55 18.05
N LYS A 111 -52.85 -20.38 17.32
CA LYS A 111 -53.63 -19.17 17.40
C LYS A 111 -54.42 -19.15 18.70
N LEU A 112 -54.30 -18.05 19.45
CA LEU A 112 -54.96 -17.90 20.73
C LEU A 112 -56.27 -17.10 20.59
N ASP A 113 -57.25 -17.43 21.43
CA ASP A 113 -58.48 -16.66 21.58
C ASP A 113 -58.29 -15.39 22.47
N GLU A 114 -59.35 -14.66 22.74
CA GLU A 114 -59.33 -13.43 23.58
C GLU A 114 -58.94 -13.70 25.04
N ASN A 115 -59.01 -14.94 25.51
CA ASN A 115 -58.66 -15.35 26.85
C ASN A 115 -57.22 -15.91 26.92
N GLY A 116 -56.57 -16.14 25.78
CA GLY A 116 -55.22 -16.71 25.69
C GLY A 116 -55.20 -18.24 25.59
N ASP A 117 -56.36 -18.86 25.30
CA ASP A 117 -56.51 -20.31 25.10
C ASP A 117 -56.35 -20.66 23.61
N ASP A 118 -55.88 -21.88 23.31
CA ASP A 118 -55.72 -22.36 21.92
C ASP A 118 -57.04 -22.39 21.19
N MET A 119 -57.08 -21.85 19.97
CA MET A 119 -58.24 -21.92 19.08
C MET A 119 -58.27 -23.27 18.34
N TYR A 120 -59.46 -23.87 18.29
CA TYR A 120 -59.69 -25.13 17.59
C TYR A 120 -60.67 -24.93 16.40
N ASP A 121 -60.46 -25.74 15.37
CA ASP A 121 -61.37 -25.78 14.22
C ASP A 121 -62.65 -26.61 14.50
N ASP A 122 -63.52 -26.72 13.52
CA ASP A 122 -64.77 -27.49 13.63
C ASP A 122 -64.58 -29.00 13.85
N PHE A 123 -63.34 -29.49 13.67
CA PHE A 123 -62.95 -30.90 13.85
C PHE A 123 -62.26 -31.14 15.18
N GLY A 124 -61.92 -30.07 15.91
CA GLY A 124 -61.20 -30.13 17.19
C GLY A 124 -59.69 -30.08 17.06
N ASP A 125 -59.16 -29.71 15.90
CA ASP A 125 -57.74 -29.55 15.67
C ASP A 125 -57.30 -28.08 15.98
N ILE A 126 -56.07 -27.93 16.52
CA ILE A 126 -55.53 -26.59 16.86
C ILE A 126 -55.30 -25.80 15.57
N ILE A 127 -55.81 -24.59 15.53
CA ILE A 127 -55.55 -23.63 14.43
C ILE A 127 -54.19 -22.97 14.65
N TYR A 128 -53.30 -23.05 13.65
CA TYR A 128 -52.03 -22.41 13.65
C TYR A 128 -52.02 -21.13 12.81
N GLU A 129 -51.26 -20.14 13.21
CA GLU A 129 -50.95 -18.97 12.41
C GLU A 129 -49.47 -18.81 12.18
N GLU A 130 -49.09 -18.30 11.01
CA GLU A 130 -47.73 -18.00 10.68
C GLU A 130 -47.31 -16.66 11.31
N VAL A 131 -46.34 -16.69 12.22
CA VAL A 131 -45.80 -15.49 12.85
C VAL A 131 -44.36 -15.30 12.34
N ALA A 132 -44.13 -14.15 11.66
CA ALA A 132 -42.81 -13.79 11.20
C ALA A 132 -41.99 -13.15 12.35
N THR A 133 -40.98 -13.84 12.81
CA THR A 133 -40.03 -13.33 13.80
C THR A 133 -38.76 -12.86 13.12
N ILE A 134 -38.26 -11.66 13.46
CA ILE A 134 -37.02 -11.14 12.93
C ILE A 134 -35.90 -11.45 13.93
N LYS A 135 -35.03 -12.39 13.55
CA LYS A 135 -33.81 -12.70 14.31
C LYS A 135 -32.61 -11.94 13.71
N THR A 136 -31.83 -11.30 14.57
CA THR A 136 -30.56 -10.67 14.16
C THR A 136 -29.41 -11.64 14.42
N ILE A 137 -28.82 -12.13 13.33
CA ILE A 137 -27.65 -13.02 13.38
C ILE A 137 -26.41 -12.14 13.28
N LYS A 138 -25.54 -12.21 14.31
CA LYS A 138 -24.25 -11.51 14.36
C LYS A 138 -23.13 -12.50 13.99
N THR A 139 -22.48 -12.26 12.87
CA THR A 139 -21.34 -13.08 12.42
C THR A 139 -20.05 -12.29 12.52
N ARG A 140 -19.04 -12.84 13.19
CA ARG A 140 -17.72 -12.21 13.26
C ARG A 140 -16.99 -12.39 11.94
N ARG A 141 -16.70 -11.28 11.28
CA ARG A 141 -15.92 -11.23 10.04
C ARG A 141 -14.65 -10.42 10.23
N TYR A 142 -13.74 -10.53 9.26
CA TYR A 142 -12.43 -9.86 9.30
C TYR A 142 -12.26 -9.00 8.06
N LYS A 143 -11.83 -7.74 8.28
CA LYS A 143 -11.53 -6.80 7.20
C LYS A 143 -10.07 -6.37 7.29
N LYS A 144 -9.40 -6.39 6.15
CA LYS A 144 -8.05 -5.79 6.02
C LYS A 144 -8.20 -4.27 5.99
N GLN A 145 -7.38 -3.58 6.78
CA GLN A 145 -7.37 -2.12 6.85
C GLN A 145 -5.92 -1.64 6.86
N ASP A 146 -5.65 -0.59 6.08
CA ASP A 146 -4.39 0.12 6.12
C ASP A 146 -4.37 1.07 7.33
N VAL A 147 -3.33 0.95 8.15
CA VAL A 147 -3.07 1.87 9.27
C VAL A 147 -1.81 2.65 8.94
N VAL A 148 -1.93 3.96 8.80
CA VAL A 148 -0.80 4.85 8.58
C VAL A 148 0.04 4.89 9.85
N ARG A 149 1.32 4.51 9.72
CA ARG A 149 2.33 4.55 10.79
C ARG A 149 3.17 5.80 10.73
N TYR A 150 3.41 6.30 9.53
CA TYR A 150 4.12 7.53 9.29
C TYR A 150 3.60 8.21 8.01
N ASP A 151 3.61 9.54 8.00
CA ASP A 151 3.22 10.38 6.88
C ASP A 151 4.14 11.59 6.89
N ASN A 152 5.04 11.69 5.91
CA ASN A 152 6.06 12.74 5.89
C ASN A 152 5.49 14.14 5.68
N LYS A 153 4.30 14.27 5.08
CA LYS A 153 3.59 15.56 5.01
C LYS A 153 3.27 16.15 6.40
N LYS A 154 3.21 15.31 7.42
CA LYS A 154 2.98 15.74 8.81
C LYS A 154 4.28 16.01 9.56
N ASP A 155 5.41 15.77 8.91
CA ASP A 155 6.76 15.89 9.43
C ASP A 155 7.63 16.78 8.50
N GLU A 156 7.08 17.92 8.11
CA GLU A 156 7.74 18.95 7.30
C GLU A 156 8.38 18.43 6.01
N ASP A 157 7.74 17.45 5.36
CA ASP A 157 8.22 16.75 4.16
C ASP A 157 9.59 16.08 4.34
N ALA A 158 9.89 15.60 5.55
CA ALA A 158 11.12 14.87 5.83
C ALA A 158 11.32 13.72 4.86
N GLN A 159 12.52 13.62 4.26
CA GLN A 159 12.86 12.56 3.31
C GLN A 159 13.51 11.35 3.99
N GLU A 160 13.63 11.40 5.30
CA GLU A 160 14.17 10.34 6.14
C GLU A 160 13.26 10.12 7.35
N PHE A 161 13.07 8.84 7.71
CA PHE A 161 12.31 8.44 8.89
C PHE A 161 13.03 7.35 9.68
N ILE A 162 13.20 7.57 10.98
CA ILE A 162 13.85 6.61 11.88
C ILE A 162 12.84 6.10 12.90
N PHE A 163 12.82 4.79 13.13
CA PHE A 163 11.94 4.16 14.11
C PHE A 163 12.48 2.83 14.62
N ILE A 164 12.07 2.46 15.83
CA ILE A 164 12.33 1.13 16.40
C ILE A 164 11.08 0.27 16.21
N SER A 165 11.25 -0.96 15.73
CA SER A 165 10.14 -1.89 15.55
C SER A 165 9.85 -2.68 16.83
N ASP A 166 8.64 -2.54 17.36
CA ASP A 166 8.14 -3.26 18.53
C ASP A 166 7.80 -4.74 18.26
N LYS A 167 7.66 -5.11 16.98
CA LYS A 167 7.33 -6.47 16.54
C LYS A 167 7.80 -6.71 15.11
N THR A 168 8.00 -7.98 14.75
CA THR A 168 8.24 -8.38 13.38
C THR A 168 6.96 -8.26 12.56
N ARG A 169 7.00 -7.48 11.45
CA ARG A 169 5.83 -7.23 10.60
C ARG A 169 6.22 -6.80 9.19
N LYS A 170 5.23 -6.88 8.29
CA LYS A 170 5.31 -6.27 6.96
C LYS A 170 4.80 -4.84 7.02
N LEU A 171 5.57 -3.93 6.44
CA LEU A 171 5.16 -2.55 6.19
C LEU A 171 5.15 -2.31 4.69
N THR A 172 4.31 -1.39 4.25
CA THR A 172 4.28 -0.91 2.86
C THR A 172 4.57 0.58 2.87
N ILE A 173 5.57 0.99 2.12
CA ILE A 173 5.79 2.40 1.81
C ILE A 173 5.02 2.73 0.53
N LYS A 174 4.21 3.78 0.59
CA LYS A 174 3.51 4.37 -0.55
C LYS A 174 4.21 5.66 -0.87
N VAL A 175 4.79 5.74 -2.05
CA VAL A 175 5.55 6.91 -2.51
C VAL A 175 4.79 7.55 -3.66
N PHE A 176 4.40 8.80 -3.52
CA PHE A 176 3.85 9.58 -4.61
C PHE A 176 4.99 10.21 -5.40
N ILE A 177 4.97 10.01 -6.71
CA ILE A 177 5.96 10.55 -7.64
C ILE A 177 5.34 11.79 -8.30
N PRO A 178 5.78 13.00 -7.97
CA PRO A 178 5.15 14.21 -8.52
C PRO A 178 5.31 14.30 -10.04
N LEU A 179 4.36 14.96 -10.68
CA LEU A 179 4.49 15.37 -12.07
C LEU A 179 5.45 16.56 -12.18
N PRO A 180 6.11 16.76 -13.34
CA PRO A 180 6.82 17.99 -13.63
C PRO A 180 5.88 19.21 -13.53
N GLU A 181 6.43 20.36 -13.14
CA GLU A 181 5.66 21.60 -13.06
C GLU A 181 5.01 21.94 -14.42
N GLY A 182 3.68 22.11 -14.40
CA GLY A 182 2.89 22.47 -15.58
C GLY A 182 2.30 21.31 -16.36
N GLU A 183 2.52 20.07 -15.95
CA GLU A 183 1.87 18.88 -16.53
C GLU A 183 0.68 18.44 -15.69
N GLU A 184 -0.47 18.14 -16.36
CA GLU A 184 -1.65 17.56 -15.73
C GLU A 184 -1.68 16.05 -15.95
N ALA A 185 -1.99 15.30 -14.90
CA ALA A 185 -2.16 13.85 -14.99
C ALA A 185 -3.23 13.48 -16.01
N GLY A 186 -2.87 12.70 -17.06
CA GLY A 186 -3.82 12.09 -17.97
C GLY A 186 -4.15 12.85 -19.25
N GLN A 187 -3.45 13.92 -19.58
CA GLN A 187 -3.58 14.57 -20.89
C GLN A 187 -2.51 14.09 -21.88
N GLY A 188 -2.81 13.03 -22.59
CA GLY A 188 -2.10 12.64 -23.81
C GLY A 188 -1.49 11.26 -23.77
N LEU A 189 -1.57 10.57 -24.91
CA LEU A 189 -0.85 9.33 -25.25
C LEU A 189 0.68 9.58 -25.44
N GLU A 190 1.20 10.64 -24.85
CA GLU A 190 2.62 10.99 -24.93
C GLU A 190 3.39 10.31 -23.81
N ALA A 191 4.59 9.88 -24.14
CA ALA A 191 5.47 9.00 -23.38
C ALA A 191 5.36 9.22 -21.87
N GLU A 192 4.97 8.15 -21.14
CA GLU A 192 5.02 8.12 -19.68
C GLU A 192 6.38 8.64 -19.23
N THR A 193 6.36 9.75 -18.49
CA THR A 193 7.57 10.31 -17.92
C THR A 193 7.92 9.51 -16.67
N TYR A 194 9.16 9.07 -16.56
CA TYR A 194 9.64 8.26 -15.44
C TYR A 194 10.66 9.03 -14.62
N ALA A 195 10.53 8.93 -13.31
CA ALA A 195 11.54 9.41 -12.38
C ALA A 195 12.33 8.22 -11.80
N CYS A 196 13.64 8.40 -11.68
CA CYS A 196 14.48 7.45 -10.95
C CYS A 196 14.38 7.71 -9.45
N VAL A 197 13.93 6.70 -8.69
CA VAL A 197 13.81 6.79 -7.25
C VAL A 197 14.64 5.70 -6.57
N GLY A 198 15.36 6.08 -5.53
CA GLY A 198 16.03 5.19 -4.61
C GLY A 198 15.28 5.13 -3.28
N LEU A 199 14.99 3.92 -2.81
CA LEU A 199 14.53 3.64 -1.46
C LEU A 199 15.68 2.98 -0.70
N LEU A 200 16.31 3.72 0.19
CA LEU A 200 17.33 3.19 1.10
C LEU A 200 16.66 2.77 2.40
N ILE A 201 16.78 1.49 2.71
CA ILE A 201 16.40 0.93 4.00
C ILE A 201 17.68 0.53 4.70
N GLU A 202 17.89 1.05 5.89
CA GLU A 202 19.02 0.71 6.74
C GLU A 202 18.50 0.20 8.08
N HIS A 203 19.31 -0.53 8.80
CA HIS A 203 18.96 -1.05 10.12
C HIS A 203 20.18 -1.19 11.00
N GLN A 204 19.95 -1.13 12.31
CA GLN A 204 20.91 -1.49 13.34
C GLN A 204 20.17 -2.17 14.51
N PRO A 205 20.87 -2.88 15.40
CA PRO A 205 20.28 -3.33 16.64
C PRO A 205 19.71 -2.12 17.40
N GLY A 206 18.45 -2.20 17.79
CA GLY A 206 17.86 -1.18 18.65
C GLY A 206 18.60 -1.10 19.98
N PRO A 207 18.45 0.01 20.73
CA PRO A 207 19.05 0.13 22.04
C PRO A 207 18.60 -1.03 22.91
N THR A 208 19.52 -1.93 23.23
CA THR A 208 19.25 -3.01 24.16
C THR A 208 18.89 -2.38 25.50
N THR A 209 17.65 -2.48 25.90
CA THR A 209 17.29 -2.31 27.31
C THR A 209 18.13 -3.35 28.05
N GLY A 210 19.18 -2.87 28.73
CA GLY A 210 20.18 -3.74 29.34
C GLY A 210 19.51 -4.81 30.17
N PHE A 211 20.06 -6.02 30.13
CA PHE A 211 19.69 -7.05 31.09
C PHE A 211 19.90 -6.46 32.50
N SER A 212 18.79 -6.07 33.15
CA SER A 212 18.79 -5.90 34.60
C SER A 212 19.01 -7.28 35.21
N ARG A 213 20.21 -7.52 35.70
CA ARG A 213 20.48 -8.66 36.59
C ARG A 213 19.75 -8.49 37.91
#